data_a4bf69e3aaafcb851fc39df3ac13a3e2
#
_entry.id   a4bf69e3aaafcb851fc39df3ac13a3e2
#
_cell.length_a   1.000
_cell.length_b   1.000
_cell.length_c   1.000
_cell.angle_alpha   90.00
_cell.angle_beta   90.00
_cell.angle_gamma   90.00
#
_symmetry.space_group_name_H-M   'P 1'
#
loop_
_entity.id
_entity.type
_entity.pdbx_description
1 polymer ?
#
loop_
_entity_poly.entity_id
_entity_poly.type
_entity_poly.pdbx_seq_one_letter_code
_entity_poly.pdbx_strand_id
1 'polypeptide(L)'
;DGEPMFQSQRTERYEYALECLRSQGVLYPCFCSRADIRAASAPNEGDGFMVYPGTCRRLLHDHPDEVRARLVRGDQHSIRIAMPESAAGEKQRTVPDDSAALSGAVPPEQQGDAGIVDGVACFNDRVYSPQHYDLAREVGDSVIRRADGLFGYQLVVVVDDLDMGVDDIVRGRDLLRSTALQMWIRQCLLAGGFEPECGNTEKPLAEHPEYAPLPLIDNAAGRRLAKRERSLDMGALRARNVTPEQIIGYCAWLLRLQPTPIPCKPADLLADFS
;
A
#
# COMPACT_ATOMS: atom_id res chain seq x y z
N ASP A 1 23.00 5.68 -8.42
CA ASP A 1 22.57 4.32 -8.07
C ASP A 1 23.50 3.84 -6.95
N GLY A 2 22.93 3.52 -5.78
CA GLY A 2 23.64 3.01 -4.63
C GLY A 2 23.81 1.48 -4.62
N GLU A 3 24.36 0.94 -3.54
CA GLU A 3 24.44 -0.49 -3.32
C GLU A 3 23.03 -1.11 -3.18
N PRO A 4 22.81 -2.36 -3.66
CA PRO A 4 21.52 -3.03 -3.53
C PRO A 4 21.12 -3.19 -2.06
N MET A 5 19.90 -2.79 -1.71
CA MET A 5 19.35 -2.95 -0.38
C MET A 5 18.58 -4.27 -0.26
N PHE A 6 18.99 -5.13 0.66
CA PHE A 6 18.34 -6.42 0.90
C PHE A 6 17.55 -6.40 2.21
N GLN A 7 16.24 -6.53 2.13
CA GLN A 7 15.33 -6.50 3.30
C GLN A 7 15.68 -7.55 4.37
N SER A 8 16.20 -8.71 3.96
CA SER A 8 16.66 -9.76 4.89
C SER A 8 17.83 -9.36 5.79
N GLN A 9 18.55 -8.30 5.44
CA GLN A 9 19.69 -7.77 6.20
C GLN A 9 19.32 -6.57 7.08
N ARG A 10 18.06 -6.14 7.07
CA ARG A 10 17.58 -4.92 7.75
C ARG A 10 16.66 -5.18 8.94
N THR A 11 16.70 -6.38 9.50
CA THR A 11 15.83 -6.78 10.62
C THR A 11 15.91 -5.81 11.80
N GLU A 12 17.12 -5.37 12.19
CA GLU A 12 17.33 -4.42 13.29
C GLU A 12 16.66 -3.07 13.02
N ARG A 13 16.68 -2.63 11.75
CA ARG A 13 16.03 -1.39 11.32
C ARG A 13 14.51 -1.47 11.45
N TYR A 14 13.92 -2.63 11.10
CA TYR A 14 12.49 -2.86 11.26
C TYR A 14 12.06 -3.05 12.71
N GLU A 15 12.93 -3.62 13.58
CA GLU A 15 12.69 -3.66 15.02
C GLU A 15 12.70 -2.25 15.61
N TYR A 16 13.65 -1.38 15.23
CA TYR A 16 13.65 0.02 15.63
C TYR A 16 12.37 0.75 15.22
N ALA A 17 11.94 0.57 13.96
CA ALA A 17 10.68 1.12 13.50
C ALA A 17 9.46 0.60 14.31
N LEU A 18 9.47 -0.67 14.68
CA LEU A 18 8.42 -1.25 15.52
C LEU A 18 8.38 -0.60 16.91
N GLU A 19 9.53 -0.29 17.51
CA GLU A 19 9.59 0.43 18.80
C GLU A 19 9.07 1.87 18.67
N CYS A 20 9.39 2.57 17.58
CA CYS A 20 8.82 3.90 17.32
C CYS A 20 7.28 3.84 17.23
N LEU A 21 6.71 2.85 16.53
CA LEU A 21 5.26 2.65 16.49
C LEU A 21 4.69 2.26 17.86
N ARG A 22 5.43 1.47 18.67
CA ARG A 22 5.00 1.09 20.02
C ARG A 22 4.90 2.29 20.93
N SER A 23 5.84 3.24 20.85
CA SER A 23 5.81 4.47 21.63
C SER A 23 4.57 5.33 21.38
N GLN A 24 3.98 5.21 20.20
CA GLN A 24 2.73 5.89 19.82
C GLN A 24 1.47 5.19 20.32
N GLY A 25 1.58 4.00 20.95
CA GLY A 25 0.43 3.25 21.45
C GLY A 25 -0.51 2.71 20.37
N VAL A 26 -0.08 2.71 19.11
CA VAL A 26 -0.91 2.27 17.98
C VAL A 26 -0.84 0.77 17.71
N LEU A 27 -0.05 0.03 18.49
CA LEU A 27 0.17 -1.40 18.28
C LEU A 27 -0.58 -2.26 19.28
N TYR A 28 -1.07 -3.41 18.82
CA TYR A 28 -1.69 -4.40 19.71
C TYR A 28 -1.49 -5.85 19.18
N PRO A 29 -1.51 -6.86 20.11
CA PRO A 29 -1.42 -8.26 19.74
C PRO A 29 -2.73 -8.76 19.13
N CYS A 30 -2.64 -9.57 18.07
CA CYS A 30 -3.77 -10.20 17.42
C CYS A 30 -3.60 -11.72 17.39
N PHE A 31 -4.50 -12.44 18.01
CA PHE A 31 -4.53 -13.90 18.11
C PHE A 31 -5.39 -14.58 17.04
N CYS A 32 -6.04 -13.80 16.17
CA CYS A 32 -6.89 -14.34 15.12
C CYS A 32 -6.10 -15.08 14.07
N SER A 33 -6.55 -16.27 13.69
CA SER A 33 -6.12 -16.96 12.48
C SER A 33 -6.72 -16.33 11.22
N ARG A 34 -6.22 -16.70 10.04
CA ARG A 34 -6.83 -16.29 8.76
C ARG A 34 -8.24 -16.83 8.59
N ALA A 35 -8.56 -17.98 9.20
CA ALA A 35 -9.89 -18.56 9.16
C ALA A 35 -10.88 -17.73 10.00
N ASP A 36 -10.46 -17.31 11.20
CA ASP A 36 -11.27 -16.46 12.09
C ASP A 36 -11.61 -15.14 11.43
N ILE A 37 -10.63 -14.50 10.76
CA ILE A 37 -10.85 -13.25 10.06
C ILE A 37 -11.85 -13.42 8.93
N ARG A 38 -11.70 -14.47 8.10
CA ARG A 38 -12.67 -14.76 7.02
C ARG A 38 -14.07 -15.05 7.50
N ALA A 39 -14.21 -15.72 8.63
CA ALA A 39 -15.52 -16.04 9.21
C ALA A 39 -16.24 -14.80 9.78
N ALA A 40 -15.45 -13.80 10.25
CA ALA A 40 -15.97 -12.61 10.91
C ALA A 40 -16.08 -11.38 9.97
N SER A 41 -15.55 -11.44 8.75
CA SER A 41 -15.51 -10.32 7.81
C SER A 41 -16.35 -10.61 6.58
N ALA A 42 -17.21 -9.67 6.20
CA ALA A 42 -17.81 -9.66 4.86
C ALA A 42 -16.78 -9.07 3.85
N PRO A 43 -16.69 -9.62 2.62
CA PRO A 43 -15.93 -8.99 1.56
C PRO A 43 -16.53 -7.62 1.21
N ASN A 44 -15.70 -6.63 0.92
CA ASN A 44 -16.19 -5.38 0.37
C ASN A 44 -16.81 -5.62 -1.01
N GLU A 45 -17.94 -4.96 -1.25
CA GLU A 45 -18.54 -4.92 -2.57
C GLU A 45 -17.56 -4.23 -3.54
N GLY A 46 -17.24 -4.89 -4.63
CA GLY A 46 -16.38 -4.38 -5.69
C GLY A 46 -15.04 -5.09 -5.83
N ASP A 47 -14.12 -5.01 -4.87
CA ASP A 47 -12.78 -5.60 -4.99
C ASP A 47 -12.56 -6.90 -4.16
N GLY A 48 -13.56 -7.28 -3.35
CA GLY A 48 -13.47 -8.47 -2.48
C GLY A 48 -12.46 -8.33 -1.34
N PHE A 49 -11.94 -7.13 -1.07
CA PHE A 49 -11.03 -6.89 0.03
C PHE A 49 -11.73 -7.09 1.37
N MET A 50 -11.10 -7.82 2.28
CA MET A 50 -11.65 -8.06 3.61
C MET A 50 -10.98 -7.15 4.63
N VAL A 51 -11.76 -6.21 5.17
CA VAL A 51 -11.33 -5.37 6.28
C VAL A 51 -11.32 -6.21 7.56
N TYR A 52 -10.25 -6.09 8.35
CA TYR A 52 -10.18 -6.78 9.64
C TYR A 52 -11.23 -6.21 10.61
N PRO A 53 -12.06 -7.06 11.24
CA PRO A 53 -13.21 -6.59 12.04
C PRO A 53 -12.85 -6.04 13.43
N GLY A 54 -11.56 -5.89 13.76
CA GLY A 54 -11.10 -5.33 15.04
C GLY A 54 -11.30 -6.27 16.25
N THR A 55 -11.51 -7.56 16.07
CA THR A 55 -11.82 -8.52 17.15
C THR A 55 -10.85 -8.46 18.31
N CYS A 56 -9.53 -8.52 18.07
CA CYS A 56 -8.53 -8.47 19.14
C CYS A 56 -8.32 -7.06 19.71
N ARG A 57 -8.65 -6.00 18.94
CA ARG A 57 -8.65 -4.63 19.45
C ARG A 57 -9.75 -4.46 20.49
N ARG A 58 -10.96 -4.94 20.20
CA ARG A 58 -12.07 -4.97 21.18
C ARG A 58 -11.73 -5.85 22.37
N LEU A 59 -11.14 -7.05 22.14
CA LEU A 59 -10.71 -7.93 23.25
C LEU A 59 -9.72 -7.23 24.17
N LEU A 60 -8.76 -6.47 23.62
CA LEU A 60 -7.80 -5.69 24.41
C LEU A 60 -8.48 -4.60 25.24
N HIS A 61 -9.51 -3.95 24.66
CA HIS A 61 -10.25 -2.89 25.35
C HIS A 61 -11.16 -3.46 26.44
N ASP A 62 -11.93 -4.51 26.14
CA ASP A 62 -12.98 -5.03 27.01
C ASP A 62 -12.44 -6.03 28.06
N HIS A 63 -11.40 -6.78 27.71
CA HIS A 63 -10.81 -7.85 28.53
C HIS A 63 -9.27 -7.81 28.54
N PRO A 64 -8.62 -6.73 29.01
CA PRO A 64 -7.16 -6.58 28.95
C PRO A 64 -6.42 -7.66 29.74
N ASP A 65 -7.01 -8.18 30.82
CA ASP A 65 -6.40 -9.25 31.62
C ASP A 65 -6.36 -10.59 30.86
N GLU A 66 -7.33 -10.89 30.02
CA GLU A 66 -7.30 -12.05 29.14
C GLU A 66 -6.15 -11.94 28.12
N VAL A 67 -6.00 -10.77 27.50
CA VAL A 67 -4.89 -10.51 26.56
C VAL A 67 -3.55 -10.71 27.27
N ARG A 68 -3.39 -10.15 28.48
CA ARG A 68 -2.18 -10.33 29.30
C ARG A 68 -1.93 -11.79 29.63
N ALA A 69 -2.95 -12.53 30.02
CA ALA A 69 -2.84 -13.96 30.32
C ALA A 69 -2.41 -14.78 29.08
N ARG A 70 -2.93 -14.45 27.90
CA ARG A 70 -2.52 -15.08 26.64
C ARG A 70 -1.05 -14.80 26.30
N LEU A 71 -0.60 -13.56 26.48
CA LEU A 71 0.81 -13.19 26.25
C LEU A 71 1.75 -13.90 27.22
N VAL A 72 1.38 -13.98 28.52
CA VAL A 72 2.17 -14.70 29.54
C VAL A 72 2.25 -16.20 29.23
N ARG A 73 1.20 -16.82 28.72
CA ARG A 73 1.22 -18.23 28.26
C ARG A 73 2.06 -18.45 27.00
N GLY A 74 2.44 -17.39 26.29
CA GLY A 74 3.16 -17.48 25.03
C GLY A 74 2.25 -17.85 23.85
N ASP A 75 0.95 -17.52 23.92
CA ASP A 75 0.03 -17.76 22.80
C ASP A 75 0.54 -17.07 21.52
N GLN A 76 0.56 -17.81 20.43
CA GLN A 76 1.04 -17.28 19.15
C GLN A 76 0.15 -16.11 18.69
N HIS A 77 0.77 -15.00 18.36
CA HIS A 77 0.08 -13.78 17.94
C HIS A 77 0.86 -12.99 16.89
N SER A 78 0.15 -12.24 16.09
CA SER A 78 0.71 -11.20 15.23
C SER A 78 0.60 -9.84 15.90
N ILE A 79 1.35 -8.84 15.43
CA ILE A 79 1.20 -7.45 15.87
C ILE A 79 0.50 -6.68 14.76
N ARG A 80 -0.57 -5.98 15.12
CA ARG A 80 -1.29 -5.08 14.23
C ARG A 80 -1.07 -3.63 14.59
N ILE A 81 -1.13 -2.78 13.57
CA ILE A 81 -1.30 -1.34 13.73
C ILE A 81 -2.79 -1.02 13.72
N ALA A 82 -3.25 -0.27 14.72
CA ALA A 82 -4.61 0.21 14.81
C ALA A 82 -4.81 1.40 13.87
N MET A 83 -5.91 1.39 13.11
CA MET A 83 -6.32 2.56 12.35
C MET A 83 -6.98 3.59 13.26
N PRO A 84 -6.81 4.90 12.99
CA PRO A 84 -7.53 5.94 13.71
C PRO A 84 -9.02 5.83 13.40
N GLU A 85 -9.86 6.11 14.38
CA GLU A 85 -11.30 6.16 14.19
C GLU A 85 -11.67 7.43 13.39
N SER A 86 -12.56 7.27 12.42
CA SER A 86 -13.07 8.41 11.67
C SER A 86 -14.13 9.15 12.48
N ALA A 87 -13.97 10.46 12.64
CA ALA A 87 -14.98 11.34 13.24
C ALA A 87 -16.20 11.57 12.31
N ALA A 88 -16.09 11.21 11.04
CA ALA A 88 -17.16 11.35 10.06
C ALA A 88 -18.22 10.28 10.28
N GLY A 89 -19.36 10.66 10.87
CA GLY A 89 -20.59 9.86 10.89
C GLY A 89 -21.00 9.46 9.47
N GLU A 90 -21.81 8.38 9.39
CA GLU A 90 -22.35 7.71 8.20
C GLU A 90 -22.66 8.63 6.99
N LYS A 91 -21.66 9.03 6.24
CA LYS A 91 -21.85 9.50 4.87
C LYS A 91 -21.36 8.41 3.93
N GLN A 92 -22.32 7.70 3.38
CA GLN A 92 -22.16 6.74 2.30
C GLN A 92 -21.38 7.40 1.16
N ARG A 93 -20.13 6.98 0.94
CA ARG A 93 -19.35 7.39 -0.22
C ARG A 93 -19.50 6.33 -1.29
N THR A 94 -19.98 6.73 -2.43
CA THR A 94 -19.93 5.95 -3.66
C THR A 94 -18.47 5.83 -4.10
N VAL A 95 -17.97 4.61 -4.21
CA VAL A 95 -16.70 4.32 -4.90
C VAL A 95 -16.85 4.80 -6.33
N PRO A 96 -15.93 5.60 -6.88
CA PRO A 96 -15.99 5.97 -8.28
C PRO A 96 -15.96 4.72 -9.15
N ASP A 97 -16.92 4.60 -10.06
CA ASP A 97 -16.96 3.56 -11.07
C ASP A 97 -15.69 3.65 -11.94
N ASP A 98 -15.04 2.52 -12.19
CA ASP A 98 -13.83 2.40 -13.01
C ASP A 98 -13.96 3.01 -14.43
N SER A 99 -15.18 3.26 -14.89
CA SER A 99 -15.46 3.89 -16.19
C SER A 99 -15.21 5.41 -16.21
N ALA A 100 -15.21 6.08 -15.06
CA ALA A 100 -15.03 7.53 -14.95
C ALA A 100 -13.54 7.95 -14.94
N ALA A 101 -12.62 7.05 -14.67
CA ALA A 101 -11.18 7.32 -14.52
C ALA A 101 -10.46 7.71 -15.83
N LEU A 102 -11.12 7.63 -16.97
CA LEU A 102 -10.54 7.95 -18.29
C LEU A 102 -11.06 9.23 -18.93
N SER A 103 -11.96 9.96 -18.29
CA SER A 103 -12.55 11.16 -18.87
C SER A 103 -12.63 12.31 -17.88
N GLY A 104 -11.70 13.23 -17.97
CA GLY A 104 -11.93 14.60 -17.55
C GLY A 104 -11.21 15.03 -16.27
N ALA A 105 -10.50 16.14 -16.42
CA ALA A 105 -9.88 16.91 -15.34
C ALA A 105 -10.87 17.20 -14.20
N VAL A 106 -10.49 16.85 -12.98
CA VAL A 106 -11.19 17.26 -11.76
C VAL A 106 -11.01 18.76 -11.58
N PRO A 107 -12.06 19.53 -11.19
CA PRO A 107 -11.94 20.95 -10.93
C PRO A 107 -10.89 21.22 -9.84
N PRO A 108 -10.08 22.29 -9.99
CA PRO A 108 -8.98 22.60 -9.06
C PRO A 108 -9.42 22.90 -7.61
N GLU A 109 -10.69 23.07 -7.34
CA GLU A 109 -11.25 23.38 -6.01
C GLU A 109 -11.30 22.18 -5.04
N GLN A 110 -10.96 20.95 -5.48
CA GLN A 110 -10.94 19.73 -4.64
C GLN A 110 -9.52 19.17 -4.39
N GLN A 111 -8.49 19.92 -4.73
CA GLN A 111 -7.11 19.59 -4.40
C GLN A 111 -6.83 19.95 -2.94
N GLY A 112 -7.25 19.07 -2.01
CA GLY A 112 -6.78 19.13 -0.62
C GLY A 112 -5.32 18.69 -0.53
N ASP A 113 -4.57 19.26 0.43
CA ASP A 113 -3.23 18.82 0.74
C ASP A 113 -3.22 17.32 1.08
N ALA A 114 -2.17 16.61 0.65
CA ALA A 114 -1.99 15.22 1.04
C ALA A 114 -1.84 15.10 2.55
N GLY A 115 -2.52 14.13 3.18
CA GLY A 115 -2.45 13.96 4.62
C GLY A 115 -3.57 13.08 5.18
N ILE A 116 -3.58 12.95 6.51
CA ILE A 116 -4.63 12.24 7.23
C ILE A 116 -5.35 13.23 8.14
N VAL A 117 -6.64 13.41 7.88
CA VAL A 117 -7.51 14.30 8.66
C VAL A 117 -8.72 13.50 9.13
N ASP A 118 -9.00 13.53 10.43
CA ASP A 118 -10.15 12.86 11.06
C ASP A 118 -10.28 11.37 10.65
N GLY A 119 -9.17 10.66 10.55
CA GLY A 119 -9.14 9.24 10.18
C GLY A 119 -9.34 8.95 8.69
N VAL A 120 -9.37 9.99 7.84
CA VAL A 120 -9.44 9.87 6.38
C VAL A 120 -8.09 10.23 5.78
N ALA A 121 -7.49 9.28 5.06
CA ALA A 121 -6.30 9.53 4.26
C ALA A 121 -6.69 10.15 2.92
N CYS A 122 -6.11 11.32 2.62
CA CYS A 122 -6.29 12.06 1.38
C CYS A 122 -4.96 12.19 0.66
N PHE A 123 -4.92 11.88 -0.63
CA PHE A 123 -3.72 12.07 -1.45
C PHE A 123 -4.08 12.30 -2.91
N ASN A 124 -3.23 13.05 -3.60
CA ASN A 124 -3.36 13.26 -5.03
C ASN A 124 -2.63 12.14 -5.77
N ASP A 125 -3.38 11.46 -6.61
CA ASP A 125 -2.85 10.45 -7.52
C ASP A 125 -2.72 11.05 -8.90
N ARG A 126 -1.54 10.95 -9.52
CA ARG A 126 -1.27 11.56 -10.84
C ARG A 126 -2.05 10.91 -11.98
N VAL A 127 -2.60 9.69 -11.77
CA VAL A 127 -3.33 8.93 -12.80
C VAL A 127 -4.82 8.85 -12.50
N TYR A 128 -5.20 8.59 -11.24
CA TYR A 128 -6.58 8.34 -10.83
C TYR A 128 -7.23 9.51 -10.08
N SER A 129 -6.59 10.69 -10.09
CA SER A 129 -7.11 11.91 -9.42
C SER A 129 -7.13 11.81 -7.89
N PRO A 130 -7.65 12.80 -7.16
CA PRO A 130 -7.66 12.77 -5.70
C PRO A 130 -8.31 11.50 -5.13
N GLN A 131 -7.62 10.88 -4.22
CA GLN A 131 -8.04 9.66 -3.52
C GLN A 131 -8.33 9.96 -2.05
N HIS A 132 -9.32 9.27 -1.50
CA HIS A 132 -9.71 9.40 -0.11
C HIS A 132 -10.08 8.01 0.42
N TYR A 133 -9.56 7.64 1.59
CA TYR A 133 -9.87 6.37 2.24
C TYR A 133 -10.16 6.60 3.72
N ASP A 134 -11.32 6.16 4.19
CA ASP A 134 -11.56 6.01 5.62
C ASP A 134 -10.71 4.84 6.14
N LEU A 135 -9.72 5.17 6.96
CA LEU A 135 -8.72 4.20 7.40
C LEU A 135 -9.33 3.06 8.22
N ALA A 136 -10.30 3.35 9.07
CA ALA A 136 -10.94 2.34 9.91
C ALA A 136 -11.89 1.43 9.11
N ARG A 137 -12.66 2.01 8.19
CA ARG A 137 -13.75 1.31 7.49
C ARG A 137 -13.32 0.64 6.19
N GLU A 138 -12.40 1.28 5.44
CA GLU A 138 -12.02 0.84 4.10
C GLU A 138 -10.66 0.14 4.08
N VAL A 139 -9.76 0.44 5.03
CA VAL A 139 -8.42 -0.16 5.13
C VAL A 139 -8.36 -1.20 6.25
N GLY A 140 -8.76 -0.82 7.46
CA GLY A 140 -8.76 -1.66 8.65
C GLY A 140 -7.37 -1.94 9.25
N ASP A 141 -7.36 -2.40 10.49
CA ASP A 141 -6.13 -2.67 11.23
C ASP A 141 -5.27 -3.73 10.52
N SER A 142 -4.02 -3.41 10.24
CA SER A 142 -3.13 -4.21 9.41
C SER A 142 -2.02 -4.91 10.21
N VAL A 143 -1.62 -6.11 9.77
CA VAL A 143 -0.50 -6.84 10.37
C VAL A 143 0.82 -6.23 9.91
N ILE A 144 1.60 -5.74 10.87
CA ILE A 144 2.96 -5.22 10.65
C ILE A 144 4.05 -6.19 11.08
N ARG A 145 3.77 -7.10 12.03
CA ARG A 145 4.62 -8.23 12.37
C ARG A 145 3.79 -9.50 12.44
N ARG A 146 4.21 -10.53 11.74
CA ARG A 146 3.54 -11.82 11.67
C ARG A 146 3.83 -12.65 12.92
N ALA A 147 3.00 -13.64 13.18
CA ALA A 147 3.16 -14.56 14.31
C ALA A 147 4.43 -15.45 14.20
N ASP A 148 5.01 -15.58 13.02
CA ASP A 148 6.30 -16.25 12.78
C ASP A 148 7.52 -15.32 12.96
N GLY A 149 7.29 -14.07 13.40
CA GLY A 149 8.32 -13.07 13.66
C GLY A 149 8.72 -12.22 12.45
N LEU A 150 8.28 -12.56 11.24
CA LEU A 150 8.59 -11.77 10.03
C LEU A 150 7.78 -10.47 9.99
N PHE A 151 8.40 -9.43 9.48
CA PHE A 151 7.74 -8.14 9.28
C PHE A 151 6.78 -8.17 8.10
N GLY A 152 5.67 -7.44 8.20
CA GLY A 152 4.72 -7.28 7.13
C GLY A 152 5.23 -6.33 6.05
N TYR A 153 4.89 -6.62 4.80
CA TYR A 153 5.27 -5.81 3.63
C TYR A 153 5.00 -4.32 3.83
N GLN A 154 3.86 -3.98 4.41
CA GLN A 154 3.44 -2.58 4.57
C GLN A 154 4.36 -1.77 5.49
N LEU A 155 4.92 -2.38 6.56
CA LEU A 155 5.90 -1.72 7.40
C LEU A 155 7.25 -1.60 6.68
N VAL A 156 7.70 -2.72 6.10
CA VAL A 156 9.04 -2.84 5.50
C VAL A 156 9.21 -1.83 4.37
N VAL A 157 8.24 -1.71 3.46
CA VAL A 157 8.32 -0.78 2.34
C VAL A 157 8.34 0.68 2.80
N VAL A 158 7.56 1.04 3.83
CA VAL A 158 7.54 2.43 4.34
C VAL A 158 8.86 2.79 5.01
N VAL A 159 9.46 1.86 5.76
CA VAL A 159 10.77 2.08 6.38
C VAL A 159 11.86 2.24 5.32
N ASP A 160 11.88 1.38 4.31
CA ASP A 160 12.85 1.44 3.23
C ASP A 160 12.68 2.72 2.39
N ASP A 161 11.44 3.11 2.06
CA ASP A 161 11.16 4.36 1.33
C ASP A 161 11.62 5.60 2.13
N LEU A 162 11.42 5.59 3.46
CA LEU A 162 11.89 6.66 4.35
C LEU A 162 13.42 6.73 4.35
N ASP A 163 14.09 5.60 4.55
CA ASP A 163 15.55 5.53 4.62
C ASP A 163 16.25 5.85 3.29
N MET A 164 15.59 5.58 2.17
CA MET A 164 16.08 5.91 0.83
C MET A 164 15.70 7.32 0.36
N GLY A 165 14.86 8.04 1.12
CA GLY A 165 14.37 9.36 0.73
C GLY A 165 13.49 9.34 -0.50
N VAL A 166 12.67 8.29 -0.66
CA VAL A 166 11.76 8.14 -1.80
C VAL A 166 10.67 9.20 -1.74
N ASP A 167 10.52 9.96 -2.81
CA ASP A 167 9.54 11.04 -2.96
C ASP A 167 8.56 10.83 -4.12
N ASP A 168 8.83 9.88 -5.04
CA ASP A 168 7.95 9.48 -6.14
C ASP A 168 7.72 7.97 -6.14
N ILE A 169 6.46 7.53 -6.08
CA ILE A 169 6.08 6.12 -6.04
C ILE A 169 5.22 5.73 -7.25
N VAL A 170 5.83 5.01 -8.19
CA VAL A 170 5.16 4.45 -9.37
C VAL A 170 4.97 2.95 -9.20
N ARG A 171 3.71 2.49 -9.21
CA ARG A 171 3.39 1.07 -8.98
C ARG A 171 2.02 0.68 -9.55
N GLY A 172 1.64 -0.59 -9.49
CA GLY A 172 0.32 -1.02 -9.93
C GLY A 172 -0.82 -0.49 -9.05
N ARG A 173 -1.96 -0.15 -9.65
CA ARG A 173 -3.17 0.36 -8.95
C ARG A 173 -3.75 -0.60 -7.91
N ASP A 174 -3.36 -1.86 -7.93
CA ASP A 174 -3.73 -2.84 -6.90
C ASP A 174 -3.19 -2.51 -5.50
N LEU A 175 -2.25 -1.59 -5.42
CA LEU A 175 -1.71 -1.05 -4.18
C LEU A 175 -2.29 0.34 -3.81
N LEU A 176 -3.32 0.81 -4.53
CA LEU A 176 -3.91 2.14 -4.29
C LEU A 176 -4.44 2.27 -2.85
N ARG A 177 -5.22 1.30 -2.37
CA ARG A 177 -5.67 1.23 -0.97
C ARG A 177 -4.50 1.11 0.03
N SER A 178 -3.43 0.42 -0.36
CA SER A 178 -2.22 0.30 0.47
C SER A 178 -1.52 1.63 0.67
N THR A 179 -1.69 2.60 -0.24
CA THR A 179 -1.15 3.96 -0.08
C THR A 179 -1.68 4.61 1.20
N ALA A 180 -2.99 4.54 1.45
CA ALA A 180 -3.59 5.11 2.65
C ALA A 180 -3.02 4.47 3.95
N LEU A 181 -2.84 3.15 3.96
CA LEU A 181 -2.20 2.44 5.07
C LEU A 181 -0.73 2.88 5.27
N GLN A 182 0.02 3.01 4.18
CA GLN A 182 1.43 3.39 4.22
C GLN A 182 1.60 4.84 4.68
N MET A 183 0.70 5.74 4.29
CA MET A 183 0.67 7.11 4.82
C MET A 183 0.47 7.11 6.34
N TRP A 184 -0.45 6.28 6.86
CA TRP A 184 -0.67 6.15 8.30
C TRP A 184 0.55 5.60 9.03
N ILE A 185 1.16 4.53 8.52
CA ILE A 185 2.40 3.97 9.08
C ILE A 185 3.51 5.02 9.10
N ARG A 186 3.72 5.75 7.99
CA ARG A 186 4.72 6.80 7.86
C ARG A 186 4.51 7.90 8.90
N GLN A 187 3.28 8.41 9.02
CA GLN A 187 2.94 9.42 10.00
C GLN A 187 3.23 8.95 11.44
N CYS A 188 2.82 7.73 11.80
CA CYS A 188 3.09 7.15 13.12
C CYS A 188 4.58 6.94 13.40
N LEU A 189 5.36 6.53 12.39
CA LEU A 189 6.81 6.38 12.52
C LEU A 189 7.48 7.71 12.84
N LEU A 190 7.20 8.74 12.04
CA LEU A 190 7.80 10.06 12.22
C LEU A 190 7.37 10.69 13.56
N ALA A 191 6.10 10.58 13.93
CA ALA A 191 5.61 11.02 15.24
C ALA A 191 6.22 10.23 16.40
N GLY A 192 6.59 8.97 16.17
CA GLY A 192 7.28 8.10 17.14
C GLY A 192 8.79 8.31 17.24
N GLY A 193 9.33 9.31 16.52
CA GLY A 193 10.74 9.65 16.55
C GLY A 193 11.62 8.74 15.65
N PHE A 194 11.03 8.13 14.62
CA PHE A 194 11.82 7.39 13.64
C PHE A 194 12.69 8.38 12.83
N GLU A 195 14.01 8.16 12.87
CA GLU A 195 15.00 8.97 12.16
C GLU A 195 15.42 8.25 10.87
N PRO A 196 15.04 8.74 9.66
CA PRO A 196 15.45 8.16 8.39
C PRO A 196 16.96 8.25 8.16
N GLU A 197 17.54 7.22 7.55
CA GLU A 197 18.99 7.18 7.23
C GLU A 197 19.37 8.19 6.11
N CYS A 198 18.41 8.63 5.29
CA CYS A 198 18.62 9.64 4.25
C CYS A 198 18.78 11.08 4.78
N GLY A 199 18.75 11.29 6.09
CA GLY A 199 18.74 12.62 6.74
C GLY A 199 19.90 13.58 6.42
N ASN A 200 20.86 13.20 5.55
CA ASN A 200 21.96 14.04 5.07
C ASN A 200 21.82 14.48 3.60
N THR A 201 20.65 14.32 2.99
CA THR A 201 20.42 14.83 1.63
C THR A 201 20.08 16.31 1.67
N GLU A 202 20.55 17.08 0.67
CA GLU A 202 20.25 18.52 0.53
C GLU A 202 18.73 18.79 0.36
N LYS A 203 17.95 17.76 0.01
CA LYS A 203 16.51 17.81 -0.16
C LYS A 203 15.82 17.38 1.14
N PRO A 204 14.95 18.21 1.72
CA PRO A 204 14.16 17.81 2.87
C PRO A 204 13.27 16.61 2.51
N LEU A 205 13.11 15.69 3.45
CA LEU A 205 12.21 14.56 3.30
C LEU A 205 10.79 15.07 3.00
N ALA A 206 10.19 14.58 1.91
CA ALA A 206 8.81 14.91 1.60
C ALA A 206 7.88 14.41 2.73
N GLU A 207 6.94 15.23 3.16
CA GLU A 207 5.96 14.82 4.17
C GLU A 207 5.17 13.60 3.67
N HIS A 208 4.76 13.64 2.41
CA HIS A 208 4.18 12.51 1.69
C HIS A 208 4.82 12.38 0.30
N PRO A 209 5.14 11.15 -0.16
CA PRO A 209 5.54 10.91 -1.53
C PRO A 209 4.42 11.28 -2.52
N GLU A 210 4.79 11.58 -3.76
CA GLU A 210 3.84 11.62 -4.85
C GLU A 210 3.54 10.22 -5.38
N TYR A 211 2.31 9.99 -5.82
CA TYR A 211 1.85 8.66 -6.23
C TYR A 211 1.37 8.67 -7.68
N ALA A 212 1.82 7.68 -8.46
CA ALA A 212 1.40 7.46 -9.84
C ALA A 212 1.11 5.96 -10.09
N PRO A 213 -0.03 5.43 -9.62
CA PRO A 213 -0.41 4.05 -9.86
C PRO A 213 -0.71 3.79 -11.33
N LEU A 214 -0.11 2.74 -11.88
CA LEU A 214 -0.32 2.30 -13.25
C LEU A 214 -1.55 1.39 -13.36
N PRO A 215 -2.29 1.43 -14.48
CA PRO A 215 -3.34 0.48 -14.76
C PRO A 215 -2.84 -0.97 -14.72
N LEU A 216 -3.70 -1.90 -14.31
CA LEU A 216 -3.39 -3.32 -14.36
C LEU A 216 -3.65 -3.86 -15.76
N ILE A 217 -2.92 -4.90 -16.14
CA ILE A 217 -3.15 -5.63 -17.38
C ILE A 217 -4.08 -6.81 -17.06
N ASP A 218 -5.19 -6.88 -17.76
CA ASP A 218 -6.16 -7.94 -17.66
C ASP A 218 -6.00 -8.94 -18.81
N ASN A 219 -6.46 -10.17 -18.62
CA ASN A 219 -6.56 -11.15 -19.68
C ASN A 219 -7.80 -10.86 -20.56
N ALA A 220 -7.95 -11.61 -21.66
CA ALA A 220 -9.08 -11.46 -22.59
C ALA A 220 -10.47 -11.66 -21.94
N ALA A 221 -10.54 -12.27 -20.76
CA ALA A 221 -11.76 -12.44 -19.98
C ALA A 221 -11.97 -11.31 -18.94
N GLY A 222 -11.22 -10.24 -18.99
CA GLY A 222 -11.29 -9.11 -18.05
C GLY A 222 -10.80 -9.44 -16.64
N ARG A 223 -10.03 -10.52 -16.48
CA ARG A 223 -9.45 -10.89 -15.17
C ARG A 223 -7.99 -10.45 -15.12
N ARG A 224 -7.61 -9.86 -14.00
CA ARG A 224 -6.25 -9.43 -13.71
C ARG A 224 -5.25 -10.56 -13.95
N LEU A 225 -4.14 -10.26 -14.63
CA LEU A 225 -3.01 -11.17 -14.74
C LEU A 225 -2.40 -11.40 -13.35
N ALA A 226 -2.38 -12.66 -12.91
CA ALA A 226 -1.86 -13.02 -11.60
C ALA A 226 -0.88 -14.19 -11.68
N LYS A 227 0.18 -14.16 -10.86
CA LYS A 227 1.20 -15.23 -10.80
C LYS A 227 0.61 -16.61 -10.54
N ARG A 228 -0.50 -16.71 -9.80
CA ARG A 228 -1.18 -17.96 -9.46
C ARG A 228 -1.85 -18.66 -10.65
N GLU A 229 -2.20 -17.91 -11.69
CA GLU A 229 -2.87 -18.43 -12.89
C GLU A 229 -1.88 -18.80 -14.00
N ARG A 230 -0.55 -18.88 -13.71
CA ARG A 230 0.51 -19.02 -14.69
C ARG A 230 0.37 -18.05 -15.87
N SER A 231 -0.16 -16.85 -15.57
CA SER A 231 -0.26 -15.77 -16.52
C SER A 231 1.13 -15.47 -17.05
N LEU A 232 1.17 -15.05 -18.27
CA LEU A 232 2.32 -14.69 -19.08
C LEU A 232 3.56 -14.32 -18.26
N ASP A 233 4.53 -15.22 -18.16
CA ASP A 233 5.82 -14.91 -17.56
C ASP A 233 6.84 -14.52 -18.64
N MET A 234 7.87 -13.77 -18.27
CA MET A 234 8.92 -13.31 -19.19
C MET A 234 9.72 -14.49 -19.79
N GLY A 235 9.82 -15.60 -19.07
CA GLY A 235 10.46 -16.81 -19.57
C GLY A 235 9.68 -17.44 -20.71
N ALA A 236 8.34 -17.52 -20.59
CA ALA A 236 7.47 -18.01 -21.64
C ALA A 236 7.49 -17.11 -22.90
N LEU A 237 7.57 -15.80 -22.73
CA LEU A 237 7.73 -14.85 -23.84
C LEU A 237 9.07 -15.03 -24.53
N ARG A 238 10.16 -15.13 -23.76
CA ARG A 238 11.51 -15.34 -24.28
C ARG A 238 11.61 -16.66 -25.04
N ALA A 239 10.99 -17.75 -24.55
CA ALA A 239 10.94 -19.03 -25.24
C ALA A 239 10.21 -18.98 -26.59
N ARG A 240 9.35 -17.97 -26.79
CA ARG A 240 8.66 -17.68 -28.05
C ARG A 240 9.38 -16.63 -28.91
N ASN A 241 10.63 -16.29 -28.57
CA ASN A 241 11.44 -15.27 -29.23
C ASN A 241 10.83 -13.86 -29.22
N VAL A 242 9.99 -13.53 -28.22
CA VAL A 242 9.49 -12.17 -28.02
C VAL A 242 10.64 -11.32 -27.49
N THR A 243 10.93 -10.22 -28.16
CA THR A 243 12.03 -9.31 -27.77
C THR A 243 11.58 -8.32 -26.69
N PRO A 244 12.53 -7.77 -25.90
CA PRO A 244 12.22 -6.71 -24.93
C PRO A 244 11.51 -5.51 -25.58
N GLU A 245 11.95 -5.09 -26.78
CA GLU A 245 11.37 -3.95 -27.50
C GLU A 245 9.91 -4.20 -27.90
N GLN A 246 9.55 -5.45 -28.22
CA GLN A 246 8.16 -5.82 -28.50
C GLN A 246 7.29 -5.71 -27.24
N ILE A 247 7.81 -6.11 -26.08
CA ILE A 247 7.11 -5.98 -24.80
C ILE A 247 6.92 -4.51 -24.44
N ILE A 248 7.99 -3.70 -24.54
CA ILE A 248 7.95 -2.27 -24.26
C ILE A 248 6.97 -1.56 -25.21
N GLY A 249 7.04 -1.86 -26.50
CA GLY A 249 6.13 -1.29 -27.48
C GLY A 249 4.66 -1.64 -27.21
N TYR A 250 4.38 -2.88 -26.78
CA TYR A 250 3.04 -3.28 -26.35
C TYR A 250 2.56 -2.53 -25.09
N CYS A 251 3.43 -2.37 -24.10
CA CYS A 251 3.13 -1.58 -22.91
C CYS A 251 2.89 -0.10 -23.25
N ALA A 252 3.71 0.49 -24.12
CA ALA A 252 3.55 1.85 -24.58
C ALA A 252 2.21 2.07 -25.31
N TRP A 253 1.79 1.12 -26.12
CA TRP A 253 0.47 1.15 -26.75
C TRP A 253 -0.67 1.07 -25.73
N LEU A 254 -0.58 0.18 -24.74
CA LEU A 254 -1.57 0.10 -23.65
C LEU A 254 -1.68 1.40 -22.86
N LEU A 255 -0.57 2.09 -22.66
CA LEU A 255 -0.49 3.41 -22.01
C LEU A 255 -0.84 4.57 -22.92
N ARG A 256 -1.22 4.29 -24.20
CA ARG A 256 -1.55 5.28 -25.23
C ARG A 256 -0.40 6.23 -25.60
N LEU A 257 0.83 5.86 -25.33
CA LEU A 257 2.03 6.59 -25.73
C LEU A 257 2.34 6.40 -27.21
N GLN A 258 1.78 5.38 -27.85
CA GLN A 258 1.85 5.16 -29.29
C GLN A 258 0.54 4.54 -29.81
N PRO A 259 0.17 4.79 -31.07
CA PRO A 259 -1.12 4.38 -31.63
C PRO A 259 -1.22 2.87 -31.90
N THR A 260 -0.09 2.17 -32.04
CA THR A 260 -0.01 0.74 -32.36
C THR A 260 1.16 0.10 -31.58
N PRO A 261 1.15 -1.22 -31.31
CA PRO A 261 2.17 -1.89 -30.52
C PRO A 261 3.48 -2.13 -31.31
N ILE A 262 4.08 -1.06 -31.83
CA ILE A 262 5.36 -1.10 -32.54
C ILE A 262 6.49 -1.31 -31.54
N PRO A 263 7.44 -2.25 -31.79
CA PRO A 263 8.59 -2.42 -30.94
C PRO A 263 9.39 -1.12 -30.77
N CYS A 264 9.74 -0.76 -29.54
CA CYS A 264 10.51 0.45 -29.23
C CYS A 264 11.39 0.23 -27.99
N LYS A 265 12.36 1.09 -27.78
CA LYS A 265 13.17 1.14 -26.56
C LYS A 265 12.55 2.12 -25.56
N PRO A 266 12.80 1.98 -24.23
CA PRO A 266 12.32 2.94 -23.25
C PRO A 266 12.75 4.38 -23.55
N ALA A 267 13.97 4.56 -24.05
CA ALA A 267 14.51 5.88 -24.40
C ALA A 267 13.73 6.58 -25.52
N ASP A 268 13.11 5.82 -26.43
CA ASP A 268 12.34 6.37 -27.54
C ASP A 268 11.01 7.01 -27.07
N LEU A 269 10.55 6.63 -25.86
CA LEU A 269 9.32 7.10 -25.27
C LEU A 269 9.48 8.33 -24.37
N LEU A 270 10.72 8.71 -24.03
CA LEU A 270 10.95 9.81 -23.07
C LEU A 270 10.39 11.15 -23.54
N ALA A 271 10.37 11.39 -24.84
CA ALA A 271 9.84 12.64 -25.41
C ALA A 271 8.31 12.77 -25.26
N ASP A 272 7.62 11.66 -25.06
CA ASP A 272 6.16 11.63 -24.97
C ASP A 272 5.67 11.79 -23.52
N PHE A 273 6.61 11.81 -22.55
CA PHE A 273 6.33 12.03 -21.13
C PHE A 273 6.53 13.49 -20.66
N SER A 274 6.78 14.43 -21.57
CA SER A 274 7.00 15.85 -21.25
C SER A 274 5.70 16.66 -21.21
#